data_fd6ca9cc859e8357a8e3dd06d97370b0
#
_entry.id   fd6ca9cc859e8357a8e3dd06d97370b0
#
_cell.length_a   1.000
_cell.length_b   1.000
_cell.length_c   1.000
_cell.angle_alpha   90.00
_cell.angle_beta   90.00
_cell.angle_gamma   90.00
#
_symmetry.space_group_name_H-M   'P 1'
#
loop_
_entity.id
_entity.type
_entity.pdbx_description
1 polymer ?
#
loop_
_entity_poly.entity_id
_entity_poly.type
_entity_poly.pdbx_seq_one_letter_code
_entity_poly.pdbx_strand_id
1 'polypeptide(L)'
;MSYWEYRQKQLKEQLEKDERKLKKRLSDYYDKESRRLEKNIAAYYQEYGENNVIEYRRLMQRLSDDDIRLLMEQMDRFAVRYPEYANLMPIRESIYKLNRLEGLQTSIKMQQLEIGAINNEQLTEHLNKQAMRGVNAAAETLGFGKNFYANNPDITKLFVNVPWANGENFSTKIWNNTSKLSNYLTTDIAQGLARGDSYAKLVNQLKDRFGRVERNDIYRLIYTEGTYVMAESAMHPFKEAFEKYRISTVGDGKVCTICRGAAQQVFDIKDRQPGVNFPPFHAWCRCTFTIVVDDWDKWLDDYEKRHSNGQTEKVANRFRDGKELGKYNSGVNRIGTNEVKLDYIKSREFRNKFSRITNSTSVNESLRNYATAILTHRSGTDGEDLYIINSKTGELLLRKISGTDELGVAVTAKEINELRGKYFGQMIGIHNHPTNIYPTGSDFAAAGYRGYAFGVMVTHEGRVFTYNAGNKPFLPRLFDERVDKYVDAPYNLSIEKAHERALKEFEKEYGITWKEITGNSST
;
A
#
# COMPACT_ATOMS: atom_id res chain seq x y z
N MET A 1 -8.61 9.06 -19.22
CA MET A 1 -8.14 7.94 -18.35
C MET A 1 -9.34 7.52 -17.54
N SER A 2 -9.73 6.24 -17.60
CA SER A 2 -10.88 5.78 -16.81
C SER A 2 -10.57 5.81 -15.31
N TYR A 3 -11.60 5.83 -14.46
CA TYR A 3 -11.48 5.75 -13.01
C TYR A 3 -10.55 4.59 -12.57
N TRP A 4 -10.73 3.39 -13.17
CA TRP A 4 -9.90 2.23 -12.88
C TRP A 4 -8.45 2.41 -13.24
N GLU A 5 -8.17 2.96 -14.41
CA GLU A 5 -6.81 3.24 -14.85
C GLU A 5 -6.13 4.23 -13.91
N TYR A 6 -6.87 5.24 -13.46
CA TYR A 6 -6.36 6.22 -12.51
C TYR A 6 -6.04 5.60 -11.15
N ARG A 7 -6.96 4.80 -10.57
CA ARG A 7 -6.75 4.12 -9.29
C ARG A 7 -5.58 3.15 -9.35
N GLN A 8 -5.49 2.38 -10.43
CA GLN A 8 -4.38 1.45 -10.64
C GLN A 8 -3.06 2.18 -10.82
N LYS A 9 -3.05 3.33 -11.47
CA LYS A 9 -1.88 4.19 -11.60
C LYS A 9 -1.39 4.66 -10.23
N GLN A 10 -2.27 5.15 -9.38
CA GLN A 10 -1.91 5.57 -8.01
C GLN A 10 -1.34 4.43 -7.17
N LEU A 11 -1.99 3.28 -7.16
CA LEU A 11 -1.50 2.10 -6.46
C LEU A 11 -0.10 1.73 -6.91
N LYS A 12 0.12 1.76 -8.21
CA LYS A 12 1.41 1.45 -8.80
C LYS A 12 2.49 2.46 -8.43
N GLU A 13 2.21 3.75 -8.50
CA GLU A 13 3.14 4.81 -8.10
C GLU A 13 3.58 4.66 -6.64
N GLN A 14 2.65 4.30 -5.77
CA GLN A 14 2.95 4.03 -4.36
C GLN A 14 3.77 2.75 -4.18
N LEU A 15 3.46 1.68 -4.92
CA LEU A 15 4.27 0.46 -4.94
C LEU A 15 5.71 0.78 -5.36
N GLU A 16 5.90 1.44 -6.49
CA GLU A 16 7.21 1.81 -7.02
C GLU A 16 8.00 2.72 -6.06
N LYS A 17 7.32 3.61 -5.33
CA LYS A 17 7.95 4.46 -4.30
C LYS A 17 8.50 3.62 -3.14
N ASP A 18 7.71 2.65 -2.67
CA ASP A 18 8.13 1.77 -1.57
C ASP A 18 9.22 0.79 -2.03
N GLU A 19 9.12 0.27 -3.23
CA GLU A 19 10.15 -0.58 -3.84
C GLU A 19 11.49 0.14 -3.96
N ARG A 20 11.49 1.40 -4.40
CA ARG A 20 12.71 2.24 -4.45
C ARG A 20 13.32 2.44 -3.05
N LYS A 21 12.49 2.66 -2.03
CA LYS A 21 12.95 2.81 -0.63
C LYS A 21 13.56 1.51 -0.11
N LEU A 22 12.88 0.39 -0.33
CA LEU A 22 13.37 -0.93 0.09
C LEU A 22 14.66 -1.29 -0.66
N LYS A 23 14.68 -1.08 -1.97
CA LYS A 23 15.88 -1.28 -2.79
C LYS A 23 17.08 -0.51 -2.24
N LYS A 24 16.90 0.78 -1.91
CA LYS A 24 17.98 1.59 -1.34
C LYS A 24 18.46 1.04 0.00
N ARG A 25 17.54 0.70 0.92
CA ARG A 25 17.92 0.13 2.23
C ARG A 25 18.72 -1.15 2.09
N LEU A 26 18.28 -2.05 1.19
CA LEU A 26 18.99 -3.31 0.95
C LEU A 26 20.32 -3.08 0.25
N SER A 27 20.41 -2.15 -0.69
CA SER A 27 21.69 -1.77 -1.31
C SER A 27 22.71 -1.29 -0.28
N ASP A 28 22.32 -0.34 0.56
CA ASP A 28 23.18 0.18 1.64
C ASP A 28 23.61 -0.94 2.60
N TYR A 29 22.71 -1.90 2.87
CA TYR A 29 23.00 -3.05 3.71
C TYR A 29 23.98 -4.02 3.04
N TYR A 30 23.77 -4.38 1.76
CA TYR A 30 24.69 -5.23 1.00
C TYR A 30 26.10 -4.63 0.88
N ASP A 31 26.19 -3.33 0.66
CA ASP A 31 27.47 -2.63 0.64
C ASP A 31 28.20 -2.72 2.00
N LYS A 32 27.46 -2.60 3.10
CA LYS A 32 28.00 -2.77 4.45
C LYS A 32 28.50 -4.20 4.67
N GLU A 33 27.72 -5.19 4.27
CA GLU A 33 28.10 -6.60 4.46
C GLU A 33 29.24 -7.02 3.53
N SER A 34 29.31 -6.48 2.31
CA SER A 34 30.46 -6.66 1.43
C SER A 34 31.75 -6.13 2.06
N ARG A 35 31.70 -4.93 2.68
CA ARG A 35 32.87 -4.38 3.42
C ARG A 35 33.20 -5.19 4.67
N ARG A 36 32.21 -5.78 5.36
CA ARG A 36 32.44 -6.66 6.50
C ARG A 36 33.18 -7.92 6.06
N LEU A 37 32.76 -8.55 4.95
CA LEU A 37 33.46 -9.70 4.39
C LEU A 37 34.89 -9.35 3.99
N GLU A 38 35.08 -8.21 3.32
CA GLU A 38 36.42 -7.70 2.97
C GLU A 38 37.33 -7.58 4.18
N LYS A 39 36.82 -7.01 5.28
CA LYS A 39 37.58 -6.89 6.54
C LYS A 39 37.94 -8.24 7.15
N ASN A 40 36.99 -9.19 7.13
CA ASN A 40 37.26 -10.54 7.64
C ASN A 40 38.37 -11.23 6.85
N ILE A 41 38.34 -11.09 5.53
CA ILE A 41 39.40 -11.67 4.66
C ILE A 41 40.71 -10.94 4.87
N ALA A 42 40.69 -9.61 5.03
CA ALA A 42 41.90 -8.85 5.32
C ALA A 42 42.58 -9.31 6.63
N ALA A 43 41.79 -9.56 7.69
CA ALA A 43 42.29 -10.09 8.94
C ALA A 43 42.96 -11.45 8.75
N TYR A 44 42.40 -12.34 7.96
CA TYR A 44 43.02 -13.63 7.62
C TYR A 44 44.34 -13.47 6.87
N TYR A 45 44.44 -12.54 5.91
CA TYR A 45 45.67 -12.25 5.19
C TYR A 45 46.74 -11.61 6.11
N GLN A 46 46.29 -10.78 7.05
CA GLN A 46 47.19 -10.15 8.03
C GLN A 46 47.74 -11.18 9.01
N GLU A 47 46.92 -12.12 9.47
CA GLU A 47 47.30 -13.11 10.50
C GLU A 47 48.08 -14.28 9.93
N TYR A 48 47.66 -14.81 8.76
CA TYR A 48 48.21 -16.03 8.19
C TYR A 48 48.99 -15.84 6.89
N GLY A 49 48.94 -14.61 6.33
CA GLY A 49 49.60 -14.29 5.05
C GLY A 49 51.02 -13.82 5.18
N GLU A 50 51.76 -14.02 4.12
CA GLU A 50 53.13 -13.50 3.93
C GLU A 50 53.23 -13.00 2.49
N ASN A 51 53.73 -11.79 2.24
CA ASN A 51 53.83 -11.16 0.92
C ASN A 51 52.48 -11.10 0.15
N ASN A 52 51.36 -10.79 0.85
CA ASN A 52 50.00 -10.77 0.31
C ASN A 52 49.46 -12.11 -0.21
N VAL A 53 50.04 -13.23 0.21
CA VAL A 53 49.59 -14.58 -0.14
C VAL A 53 49.51 -15.40 1.15
N ILE A 54 48.53 -16.30 1.24
CA ILE A 54 48.45 -17.27 2.35
C ILE A 54 48.89 -18.63 1.83
N GLU A 55 49.91 -19.23 2.47
CA GLU A 55 50.24 -20.61 2.17
C GLU A 55 49.10 -21.55 2.55
N TYR A 56 48.65 -22.37 1.60
CA TYR A 56 47.52 -23.28 1.79
C TYR A 56 47.66 -24.20 3.01
N ARG A 57 48.88 -24.71 3.27
CA ARG A 57 49.16 -25.56 4.44
C ARG A 57 48.91 -24.87 5.78
N ARG A 58 49.08 -23.52 5.87
CA ARG A 58 48.76 -22.75 7.08
C ARG A 58 47.24 -22.73 7.33
N LEU A 59 46.42 -22.76 6.27
CA LEU A 59 44.99 -22.81 6.36
C LEU A 59 44.44 -24.18 6.76
N MET A 60 45.23 -25.24 6.56
CA MET A 60 44.86 -26.59 7.00
C MET A 60 45.16 -26.87 8.47
N GLN A 61 45.76 -25.91 9.17
CA GLN A 61 45.97 -25.98 10.62
C GLN A 61 44.65 -25.74 11.35
N ARG A 62 44.54 -26.28 12.58
CA ARG A 62 43.35 -26.11 13.42
C ARG A 62 43.11 -24.63 13.72
N LEU A 63 41.85 -24.25 13.89
CA LEU A 63 41.44 -22.92 14.36
C LEU A 63 42.12 -22.58 15.70
N SER A 64 42.44 -21.33 15.91
CA SER A 64 42.83 -20.81 17.22
C SER A 64 41.61 -20.82 18.17
N ASP A 65 41.87 -20.81 19.47
CA ASP A 65 40.83 -20.73 20.48
C ASP A 65 40.06 -19.41 20.39
N ASP A 66 40.71 -18.32 19.95
CA ASP A 66 40.06 -17.03 19.69
C ASP A 66 39.13 -17.08 18.50
N ASP A 67 39.51 -17.72 17.39
CA ASP A 67 38.62 -17.91 16.22
C ASP A 67 37.40 -18.76 16.58
N ILE A 68 37.61 -19.83 17.35
CA ILE A 68 36.50 -20.69 17.85
C ILE A 68 35.56 -19.84 18.69
N ARG A 69 36.07 -19.03 19.62
CA ARG A 69 35.22 -18.16 20.46
C ARG A 69 34.43 -17.16 19.62
N LEU A 70 35.06 -16.50 18.64
CA LEU A 70 34.37 -15.52 17.76
C LEU A 70 33.26 -16.17 16.92
N LEU A 71 33.50 -17.40 16.40
CA LEU A 71 32.47 -18.14 15.67
C LEU A 71 31.30 -18.52 16.59
N MET A 72 31.58 -18.99 17.80
CA MET A 72 30.54 -19.32 18.78
C MET A 72 29.70 -18.09 19.14
N GLU A 73 30.34 -16.95 19.41
CA GLU A 73 29.64 -15.69 19.66
C GLU A 73 28.77 -15.25 18.46
N GLN A 74 29.24 -15.44 17.23
CA GLN A 74 28.46 -15.14 16.03
C GLN A 74 27.22 -16.04 15.95
N MET A 75 27.37 -17.34 16.21
CA MET A 75 26.25 -18.28 16.25
C MET A 75 25.24 -17.94 17.34
N ASP A 76 25.71 -17.62 18.54
CA ASP A 76 24.84 -17.25 19.67
C ASP A 76 24.04 -15.97 19.37
N ARG A 77 24.68 -14.94 18.81
CA ARG A 77 23.99 -13.72 18.40
C ARG A 77 22.93 -14.00 17.35
N PHE A 78 23.23 -14.87 16.37
CA PHE A 78 22.28 -15.23 15.34
C PHE A 78 21.08 -15.99 15.93
N ALA A 79 21.32 -17.00 16.77
CA ALA A 79 20.28 -17.80 17.40
C ALA A 79 19.33 -16.96 18.30
N VAL A 80 19.88 -15.98 19.02
CA VAL A 80 19.08 -15.08 19.84
C VAL A 80 18.25 -14.13 18.99
N ARG A 81 18.81 -13.62 17.90
CA ARG A 81 18.14 -12.64 17.05
C ARG A 81 17.12 -13.28 16.08
N TYR A 82 17.41 -14.49 15.61
CA TYR A 82 16.62 -15.19 14.59
C TYR A 82 16.38 -16.66 15.00
N PRO A 83 15.66 -16.89 16.11
CA PRO A 83 15.45 -18.24 16.65
C PRO A 83 14.75 -19.16 15.65
N GLU A 84 13.89 -18.63 14.78
CA GLU A 84 13.17 -19.37 13.73
C GLU A 84 14.09 -19.95 12.64
N TYR A 85 15.31 -19.44 12.51
CA TYR A 85 16.32 -19.90 11.54
C TYR A 85 17.51 -20.59 12.19
N ALA A 86 17.44 -20.89 13.48
CA ALA A 86 18.53 -21.54 14.21
C ALA A 86 18.91 -22.92 13.64
N ASN A 87 17.95 -23.61 13.06
CA ASN A 87 18.15 -24.92 12.38
C ASN A 87 18.99 -24.83 11.09
N LEU A 88 19.19 -23.64 10.54
CA LEU A 88 20.03 -23.42 9.34
C LEU A 88 21.51 -23.23 9.68
N MET A 89 21.84 -23.04 10.96
CA MET A 89 23.22 -22.86 11.41
C MET A 89 24.03 -24.17 11.27
N PRO A 90 25.36 -24.05 11.10
CA PRO A 90 26.25 -25.19 11.24
C PRO A 90 26.12 -25.86 12.62
N ILE A 91 26.44 -27.16 12.68
CA ILE A 91 26.43 -27.91 13.95
C ILE A 91 27.51 -27.35 14.88
N ARG A 92 27.12 -26.89 16.06
CA ARG A 92 28.00 -26.16 17.01
C ARG A 92 29.21 -27.01 17.44
N GLU A 93 29.00 -28.28 17.69
CA GLU A 93 30.06 -29.20 18.13
C GLU A 93 31.11 -29.46 17.04
N SER A 94 30.78 -29.20 15.78
CA SER A 94 31.72 -29.34 14.67
C SER A 94 32.80 -28.26 14.64
N ILE A 95 32.53 -27.09 15.23
CA ILE A 95 33.42 -25.92 15.20
C ILE A 95 34.81 -26.26 15.77
N TYR A 96 34.87 -27.06 16.82
CA TYR A 96 36.14 -27.47 17.46
C TYR A 96 37.05 -28.34 16.58
N LYS A 97 36.54 -28.89 15.48
CA LYS A 97 37.26 -29.75 14.54
C LYS A 97 37.68 -29.07 13.26
N LEU A 98 37.28 -27.80 13.06
CA LEU A 98 37.52 -27.08 11.83
C LEU A 98 39.01 -26.67 11.70
N ASN A 99 39.52 -26.71 10.49
CA ASN A 99 40.72 -26.01 10.12
C ASN A 99 40.43 -24.50 9.85
N ARG A 100 41.45 -23.68 9.67
CA ARG A 100 41.30 -22.24 9.47
C ARG A 100 40.51 -21.88 8.23
N LEU A 101 40.66 -22.61 7.12
CA LEU A 101 39.86 -22.40 5.91
C LEU A 101 38.36 -22.69 6.15
N GLU A 102 38.08 -23.80 6.80
CA GLU A 102 36.72 -24.19 7.16
C GLU A 102 36.09 -23.22 8.16
N GLY A 103 36.89 -22.67 9.08
CA GLY A 103 36.49 -21.62 10.01
C GLY A 103 36.06 -20.34 9.27
N LEU A 104 36.88 -19.86 8.32
CA LEU A 104 36.56 -18.72 7.48
C LEU A 104 35.28 -18.98 6.66
N GLN A 105 35.18 -20.17 6.03
CA GLN A 105 33.97 -20.54 5.29
C GLN A 105 32.72 -20.59 6.19
N THR A 106 32.87 -21.06 7.42
CA THR A 106 31.77 -21.11 8.41
C THR A 106 31.34 -19.69 8.82
N SER A 107 32.28 -18.78 9.09
CA SER A 107 31.98 -17.38 9.38
C SER A 107 31.24 -16.71 8.23
N ILE A 108 31.62 -16.99 6.99
CA ILE A 108 30.94 -16.50 5.78
C ILE A 108 29.53 -17.08 5.67
N LYS A 109 29.33 -18.37 5.91
CA LYS A 109 28.00 -18.98 5.96
C LYS A 109 27.11 -18.30 6.99
N MET A 110 27.61 -18.05 8.18
CA MET A 110 26.88 -17.33 9.22
C MET A 110 26.50 -15.91 8.79
N GLN A 111 27.43 -15.18 8.15
CA GLN A 111 27.12 -13.88 7.57
C GLN A 111 26.02 -13.95 6.50
N GLN A 112 26.04 -14.96 5.64
CA GLN A 112 25.01 -15.15 4.63
C GLN A 112 23.65 -15.50 5.26
N LEU A 113 23.60 -16.27 6.35
CA LEU A 113 22.37 -16.51 7.10
C LEU A 113 21.79 -15.19 7.70
N GLU A 114 22.64 -14.33 8.27
CA GLU A 114 22.22 -12.99 8.74
C GLU A 114 21.62 -12.16 7.59
N ILE A 115 22.25 -12.15 6.42
CA ILE A 115 21.76 -11.45 5.22
C ILE A 115 20.40 -12.03 4.77
N GLY A 116 20.29 -13.35 4.74
CA GLY A 116 19.04 -14.04 4.39
C GLY A 116 17.90 -13.69 5.33
N ALA A 117 18.13 -13.69 6.64
CA ALA A 117 17.16 -13.34 7.66
C ALA A 117 16.68 -11.88 7.51
N ILE A 118 17.59 -10.94 7.34
CA ILE A 118 17.26 -9.51 7.13
C ILE A 118 16.49 -9.30 5.82
N ASN A 119 16.89 -9.96 4.73
CA ASN A 119 16.15 -9.90 3.47
C ASN A 119 14.72 -10.42 3.65
N ASN A 120 14.57 -11.53 4.36
CA ASN A 120 13.26 -12.13 4.62
C ASN A 120 12.38 -11.21 5.48
N GLU A 121 12.92 -10.63 6.55
CA GLU A 121 12.24 -9.67 7.41
C GLU A 121 11.78 -8.44 6.64
N GLN A 122 12.70 -7.78 5.92
CA GLN A 122 12.40 -6.55 5.19
C GLN A 122 11.44 -6.76 4.01
N LEU A 123 11.57 -7.89 3.29
CA LEU A 123 10.64 -8.22 2.21
C LEU A 123 9.27 -8.60 2.76
N THR A 124 9.18 -9.33 3.87
CA THR A 124 7.93 -9.65 4.56
C THR A 124 7.19 -8.37 4.97
N GLU A 125 7.89 -7.41 5.59
CA GLU A 125 7.32 -6.11 5.94
C GLU A 125 6.77 -5.38 4.71
N HIS A 126 7.57 -5.34 3.63
CA HIS A 126 7.17 -4.72 2.38
C HIS A 126 5.93 -5.40 1.77
N LEU A 127 5.92 -6.73 1.66
CA LEU A 127 4.82 -7.48 1.08
C LEU A 127 3.53 -7.37 1.91
N ASN A 128 3.62 -7.42 3.23
CA ASN A 128 2.49 -7.17 4.12
C ASN A 128 1.89 -5.77 3.87
N LYS A 129 2.73 -4.76 3.73
CA LYS A 129 2.28 -3.40 3.39
C LYS A 129 1.59 -3.35 2.04
N GLN A 130 2.11 -4.05 1.02
CA GLN A 130 1.48 -4.09 -0.31
C GLN A 130 0.16 -4.88 -0.29
N ALA A 131 0.08 -6.00 0.44
CA ALA A 131 -1.14 -6.77 0.63
C ALA A 131 -2.24 -5.91 1.25
N MET A 132 -1.94 -5.22 2.35
CA MET A 132 -2.90 -4.33 3.02
C MET A 132 -3.33 -3.17 2.11
N ARG A 133 -2.42 -2.63 1.32
CA ARG A 133 -2.75 -1.57 0.37
C ARG A 133 -3.68 -2.07 -0.74
N GLY A 134 -3.39 -3.25 -1.29
CA GLY A 134 -4.21 -3.87 -2.34
C GLY A 134 -5.65 -4.12 -1.90
N VAL A 135 -5.84 -4.85 -0.78
CA VAL A 135 -7.19 -5.15 -0.26
C VAL A 135 -7.95 -3.89 0.13
N ASN A 136 -7.26 -2.91 0.75
CA ASN A 136 -7.91 -1.67 1.16
C ASN A 136 -8.31 -0.80 -0.04
N ALA A 137 -7.49 -0.73 -1.08
CA ALA A 137 -7.83 0.01 -2.28
C ALA A 137 -9.04 -0.59 -3.02
N ALA A 138 -9.12 -1.92 -3.06
CA ALA A 138 -10.27 -2.61 -3.63
C ALA A 138 -11.52 -2.43 -2.75
N ALA A 139 -11.39 -2.60 -1.44
CA ALA A 139 -12.48 -2.36 -0.49
C ALA A 139 -13.00 -0.92 -0.56
N GLU A 140 -12.09 0.04 -0.67
CA GLU A 140 -12.40 1.45 -0.89
C GLU A 140 -13.19 1.65 -2.18
N THR A 141 -12.80 0.99 -3.27
CA THR A 141 -13.51 1.04 -4.55
C THR A 141 -14.92 0.45 -4.47
N LEU A 142 -15.11 -0.55 -3.61
CA LEU A 142 -16.42 -1.16 -3.33
C LEU A 142 -17.26 -0.38 -2.30
N GLY A 143 -16.77 0.76 -1.81
CA GLY A 143 -17.48 1.57 -0.81
C GLY A 143 -17.29 1.13 0.63
N PHE A 144 -16.43 0.14 0.92
CA PHE A 144 -16.17 -0.34 2.28
C PHE A 144 -15.29 0.60 3.11
N GLY A 145 -14.71 1.58 2.46
CA GLY A 145 -13.88 2.59 3.08
C GLY A 145 -12.40 2.27 3.13
N LYS A 146 -11.64 3.36 3.27
CA LYS A 146 -10.18 3.33 3.36
C LYS A 146 -9.75 2.57 4.60
N ASN A 147 -8.79 1.67 4.47
CA ASN A 147 -8.32 0.81 5.57
C ASN A 147 -9.39 -0.10 6.20
N PHE A 148 -10.37 -0.55 5.43
CA PHE A 148 -11.39 -1.51 5.88
C PHE A 148 -10.77 -2.76 6.53
N TYR A 149 -9.67 -3.25 5.96
CA TYR A 149 -8.90 -4.39 6.48
C TYR A 149 -7.73 -3.97 7.38
N ALA A 150 -7.67 -2.70 7.83
CA ALA A 150 -6.59 -2.24 8.69
C ALA A 150 -6.47 -3.12 9.94
N ASN A 151 -5.24 -3.51 10.27
CA ASN A 151 -4.89 -4.31 11.43
C ASN A 151 -5.45 -5.76 11.45
N ASN A 152 -5.80 -6.32 10.30
CA ASN A 152 -6.11 -7.75 10.22
C ASN A 152 -4.89 -8.53 9.68
N PRO A 153 -4.05 -9.12 10.55
CA PRO A 153 -2.86 -9.85 10.11
C PRO A 153 -3.20 -11.13 9.33
N ASP A 154 -4.40 -11.67 9.47
CA ASP A 154 -4.81 -12.89 8.75
C ASP A 154 -5.04 -12.62 7.27
N ILE A 155 -5.43 -11.40 6.91
CA ILE A 155 -5.56 -10.98 5.51
C ILE A 155 -4.20 -11.03 4.80
N THR A 156 -3.13 -10.57 5.45
CA THR A 156 -1.80 -10.57 4.81
C THR A 156 -1.27 -11.98 4.59
N LYS A 157 -1.58 -12.91 5.50
CA LYS A 157 -1.19 -14.33 5.37
C LYS A 157 -1.80 -15.01 4.14
N LEU A 158 -2.97 -14.53 3.67
CA LEU A 158 -3.61 -15.07 2.47
C LEU A 158 -2.83 -14.80 1.18
N PHE A 159 -1.90 -13.83 1.18
CA PHE A 159 -1.19 -13.41 -0.02
C PHE A 159 0.33 -13.54 0.10
N VAL A 160 0.89 -13.28 1.28
CA VAL A 160 2.34 -13.14 1.45
C VAL A 160 3.06 -14.47 1.51
N ASN A 161 2.45 -15.51 2.06
CA ASN A 161 3.07 -16.83 2.22
C ASN A 161 2.51 -17.90 1.26
N VAL A 162 1.74 -17.49 0.26
CA VAL A 162 1.15 -18.43 -0.70
C VAL A 162 2.22 -18.88 -1.71
N PRO A 163 2.45 -20.18 -1.87
CA PRO A 163 3.36 -20.67 -2.90
C PRO A 163 2.83 -20.37 -4.31
N TRP A 164 3.73 -20.04 -5.22
CA TRP A 164 3.44 -19.96 -6.65
C TRP A 164 3.17 -21.36 -7.22
N ALA A 165 2.78 -21.43 -8.50
CA ALA A 165 2.50 -22.69 -9.19
C ALA A 165 3.67 -23.69 -9.15
N ASN A 166 4.91 -23.23 -8.96
CA ASN A 166 6.10 -24.06 -8.78
C ASN A 166 6.35 -24.52 -7.33
N GLY A 167 5.44 -24.21 -6.40
CA GLY A 167 5.54 -24.59 -4.99
C GLY A 167 6.46 -23.69 -4.14
N GLU A 168 7.10 -22.66 -4.70
CA GLU A 168 7.99 -21.75 -3.99
C GLU A 168 7.27 -20.46 -3.63
N ASN A 169 7.47 -19.97 -2.41
CA ASN A 169 7.12 -18.62 -2.00
C ASN A 169 8.37 -17.72 -1.98
N PHE A 170 8.19 -16.42 -1.68
CA PHE A 170 9.29 -15.46 -1.64
C PHE A 170 10.37 -15.85 -0.62
N SER A 171 9.97 -16.38 0.54
CA SER A 171 10.90 -16.78 1.60
C SER A 171 11.78 -17.94 1.14
N THR A 172 11.19 -18.98 0.52
CA THR A 172 11.95 -20.09 -0.08
C THR A 172 12.96 -19.58 -1.12
N LYS A 173 12.55 -18.63 -1.97
CA LYS A 173 13.44 -18.02 -2.96
C LYS A 173 14.59 -17.25 -2.33
N ILE A 174 14.35 -16.52 -1.23
CA ILE A 174 15.40 -15.82 -0.47
C ILE A 174 16.42 -16.83 0.06
N TRP A 175 15.97 -17.91 0.71
CA TRP A 175 16.87 -18.89 1.29
C TRP A 175 17.64 -19.67 0.23
N ASN A 176 17.02 -19.98 -0.92
CA ASN A 176 17.70 -20.59 -2.07
C ASN A 176 18.79 -19.67 -2.62
N ASN A 177 18.51 -18.37 -2.77
CA ASN A 177 19.49 -17.39 -3.25
C ASN A 177 20.63 -17.19 -2.25
N THR A 178 20.30 -17.13 -0.96
CA THR A 178 21.28 -17.03 0.15
C THR A 178 22.21 -18.24 0.17
N SER A 179 21.67 -19.44 0.04
CA SER A 179 22.44 -20.68 -0.02
C SER A 179 23.38 -20.72 -1.24
N LYS A 180 22.87 -20.33 -2.42
CA LYS A 180 23.66 -20.23 -3.65
C LYS A 180 24.83 -19.25 -3.49
N LEU A 181 24.55 -18.03 -2.96
CA LEU A 181 25.59 -17.03 -2.74
C LEU A 181 26.63 -17.54 -1.75
N SER A 182 26.20 -18.14 -0.63
CA SER A 182 27.09 -18.74 0.37
C SER A 182 28.03 -19.77 -0.27
N ASN A 183 27.48 -20.66 -1.09
CA ASN A 183 28.27 -21.69 -1.78
C ASN A 183 29.27 -21.08 -2.78
N TYR A 184 28.85 -20.07 -3.55
CA TYR A 184 29.79 -19.39 -4.46
C TYR A 184 30.90 -18.70 -3.71
N LEU A 185 30.61 -17.94 -2.64
CA LEU A 185 31.62 -17.22 -1.87
C LEU A 185 32.62 -18.18 -1.22
N THR A 186 32.13 -19.25 -0.58
CA THR A 186 33.01 -20.23 0.09
C THR A 186 33.87 -21.00 -0.91
N THR A 187 33.33 -21.30 -2.11
CA THR A 187 34.07 -21.96 -3.18
C THR A 187 35.12 -21.03 -3.80
N ASP A 188 34.73 -19.80 -4.15
CA ASP A 188 35.65 -18.81 -4.74
C ASP A 188 36.81 -18.51 -3.81
N ILE A 189 36.55 -18.41 -2.49
CA ILE A 189 37.59 -18.18 -1.47
C ILE A 189 38.54 -19.39 -1.38
N ALA A 190 38.00 -20.60 -1.25
CA ALA A 190 38.81 -21.81 -1.16
C ALA A 190 39.70 -21.98 -2.40
N GLN A 191 39.15 -21.80 -3.59
CA GLN A 191 39.89 -21.90 -4.84
C GLN A 191 40.91 -20.77 -5.01
N GLY A 192 40.57 -19.54 -4.64
CA GLY A 192 41.48 -18.40 -4.70
C GLY A 192 42.67 -18.58 -3.77
N LEU A 193 42.40 -19.00 -2.53
CA LEU A 193 43.48 -19.29 -1.57
C LEU A 193 44.35 -20.49 -1.98
N ALA A 194 43.75 -21.54 -2.54
CA ALA A 194 44.49 -22.70 -3.05
C ALA A 194 45.37 -22.34 -4.26
N ARG A 195 44.98 -21.37 -5.09
CA ARG A 195 45.82 -20.85 -6.19
C ARG A 195 46.87 -19.85 -5.74
N GLY A 196 46.88 -19.42 -4.48
CA GLY A 196 47.73 -18.34 -4.00
C GLY A 196 47.31 -16.96 -4.54
N ASP A 197 46.01 -16.75 -4.76
CA ASP A 197 45.51 -15.46 -5.21
C ASP A 197 45.81 -14.35 -4.16
N SER A 198 46.19 -13.15 -4.65
CA SER A 198 46.40 -12.01 -3.78
C SER A 198 45.08 -11.53 -3.16
N TYR A 199 45.20 -10.87 -2.00
CA TYR A 199 44.04 -10.23 -1.33
C TYR A 199 43.17 -9.39 -2.29
N ALA A 200 43.81 -8.50 -3.06
CA ALA A 200 43.08 -7.61 -3.99
C ALA A 200 42.28 -8.40 -5.05
N LYS A 201 42.85 -9.47 -5.61
CA LYS A 201 42.20 -10.30 -6.60
C LYS A 201 41.00 -11.02 -6.01
N LEU A 202 41.14 -11.61 -4.84
CA LEU A 202 40.07 -12.33 -4.16
C LEU A 202 38.92 -11.39 -3.76
N VAL A 203 39.22 -10.24 -3.16
CA VAL A 203 38.22 -9.25 -2.77
C VAL A 203 37.43 -8.72 -3.97
N ASN A 204 38.09 -8.43 -5.10
CA ASN A 204 37.38 -7.98 -6.30
C ASN A 204 36.40 -9.02 -6.85
N GLN A 205 36.76 -10.30 -6.84
CA GLN A 205 35.85 -11.39 -7.21
C GLN A 205 34.62 -11.47 -6.32
N LEU A 206 34.81 -11.30 -5.02
CA LEU A 206 33.71 -11.37 -4.04
C LEU A 206 32.78 -10.16 -4.14
N LYS A 207 33.31 -8.95 -4.31
CA LYS A 207 32.50 -7.74 -4.56
C LYS A 207 31.63 -7.90 -5.80
N ASP A 208 32.15 -8.48 -6.87
CA ASP A 208 31.41 -8.79 -8.09
C ASP A 208 30.25 -9.77 -7.82
N ARG A 209 30.47 -10.79 -7.00
CA ARG A 209 29.43 -11.76 -6.61
C ARG A 209 28.30 -11.10 -5.84
N PHE A 210 28.63 -10.31 -4.81
CA PHE A 210 27.64 -9.56 -4.04
C PHE A 210 26.80 -8.65 -4.92
N GLY A 211 27.42 -7.83 -5.75
CA GLY A 211 26.71 -6.90 -6.62
C GLY A 211 25.84 -7.58 -7.68
N ARG A 212 26.19 -8.79 -8.15
CA ARG A 212 25.34 -9.55 -9.08
C ARG A 212 24.09 -10.12 -8.38
N VAL A 213 24.25 -10.71 -7.20
CA VAL A 213 23.12 -11.28 -6.44
C VAL A 213 22.16 -10.20 -6.01
N GLU A 214 22.67 -9.08 -5.50
CA GLU A 214 21.85 -7.93 -5.15
C GLU A 214 20.97 -7.48 -6.34
N ARG A 215 21.61 -7.19 -7.48
CA ARG A 215 20.90 -6.67 -8.67
C ARG A 215 19.95 -7.67 -9.30
N ASN A 216 20.39 -8.91 -9.46
CA ASN A 216 19.65 -9.88 -10.26
C ASN A 216 18.62 -10.67 -9.46
N ASP A 217 18.90 -10.96 -8.19
CA ASP A 217 18.05 -11.84 -7.40
C ASP A 217 17.17 -11.06 -6.42
N ILE A 218 17.73 -10.14 -5.64
CA ILE A 218 16.97 -9.43 -4.60
C ILE A 218 16.03 -8.39 -5.23
N TYR A 219 16.52 -7.55 -6.15
CA TYR A 219 15.66 -6.55 -6.78
C TYR A 219 14.56 -7.20 -7.62
N ARG A 220 14.88 -8.30 -8.30
CA ARG A 220 13.89 -9.07 -9.03
C ARG A 220 12.77 -9.58 -8.11
N LEU A 221 13.12 -10.11 -6.92
CA LEU A 221 12.13 -10.55 -5.95
C LEU A 221 11.25 -9.39 -5.46
N ILE A 222 11.83 -8.26 -5.07
CA ILE A 222 11.08 -7.09 -4.61
C ILE A 222 9.98 -6.73 -5.62
N TYR A 223 10.36 -6.53 -6.88
CA TYR A 223 9.42 -6.09 -7.93
C TYR A 223 8.41 -7.17 -8.30
N THR A 224 8.84 -8.43 -8.43
CA THR A 224 7.96 -9.50 -8.88
C THR A 224 6.97 -9.91 -7.81
N GLU A 225 7.44 -10.10 -6.57
CA GLU A 225 6.59 -10.47 -5.45
C GLU A 225 5.70 -9.29 -5.01
N GLY A 226 6.20 -8.05 -5.05
CA GLY A 226 5.42 -6.85 -4.78
C GLY A 226 4.24 -6.71 -5.74
N THR A 227 4.48 -6.89 -7.04
CA THR A 227 3.41 -6.89 -8.05
C THR A 227 2.41 -8.02 -7.83
N TYR A 228 2.88 -9.24 -7.54
CA TYR A 228 2.03 -10.39 -7.27
C TYR A 228 1.10 -10.15 -6.07
N VAL A 229 1.68 -9.82 -4.93
CA VAL A 229 0.94 -9.65 -3.67
C VAL A 229 -0.07 -8.50 -3.80
N MET A 230 0.33 -7.38 -4.41
CA MET A 230 -0.58 -6.25 -4.59
C MET A 230 -1.72 -6.59 -5.57
N ALA A 231 -1.46 -7.27 -6.68
CA ALA A 231 -2.50 -7.64 -7.64
C ALA A 231 -3.50 -8.66 -7.05
N GLU A 232 -3.00 -9.71 -6.39
CA GLU A 232 -3.85 -10.73 -5.75
C GLU A 232 -4.69 -10.15 -4.61
N SER A 233 -4.08 -9.32 -3.78
CA SER A 233 -4.77 -8.69 -2.66
C SER A 233 -5.82 -7.67 -3.15
N ALA A 234 -5.51 -6.90 -4.20
CA ALA A 234 -6.47 -5.98 -4.81
C ALA A 234 -7.64 -6.72 -5.49
N MET A 235 -7.40 -7.91 -6.06
CA MET A 235 -8.46 -8.72 -6.67
C MET A 235 -9.40 -9.37 -5.62
N HIS A 236 -8.91 -9.62 -4.41
CA HIS A 236 -9.63 -10.41 -3.41
C HIS A 236 -11.05 -9.89 -3.09
N PRO A 237 -11.26 -8.60 -2.78
CA PRO A 237 -12.61 -8.08 -2.55
C PRO A 237 -13.51 -8.08 -3.80
N PHE A 238 -12.93 -8.09 -5.00
CA PHE A 238 -13.69 -8.07 -6.25
C PHE A 238 -14.27 -9.42 -6.68
N LYS A 239 -13.74 -10.53 -6.14
CA LYS A 239 -14.17 -11.89 -6.52
C LYS A 239 -15.67 -12.14 -6.31
N GLU A 240 -16.25 -11.54 -5.28
CA GLU A 240 -17.65 -11.71 -4.93
C GLU A 240 -18.55 -10.70 -5.66
N ALA A 241 -17.99 -9.58 -6.13
CA ALA A 241 -18.74 -8.46 -6.69
C ALA A 241 -18.75 -8.44 -8.21
N PHE A 242 -17.71 -8.96 -8.87
CA PHE A 242 -17.53 -8.86 -10.32
C PHE A 242 -17.18 -10.19 -10.96
N GLU A 243 -17.41 -10.28 -12.27
CA GLU A 243 -17.18 -11.50 -13.06
C GLU A 243 -15.94 -11.42 -13.95
N LYS A 244 -15.61 -10.23 -14.48
CA LYS A 244 -14.62 -10.06 -15.54
C LYS A 244 -13.58 -9.00 -15.22
N TYR A 245 -12.40 -9.21 -15.76
CA TYR A 245 -11.29 -8.23 -15.70
C TYR A 245 -10.52 -8.20 -17.00
N ARG A 246 -9.77 -7.11 -17.19
CA ARG A 246 -8.82 -6.91 -18.29
C ARG A 246 -7.45 -6.56 -17.70
N ILE A 247 -6.39 -6.97 -18.37
CA ILE A 247 -5.02 -6.59 -17.99
C ILE A 247 -4.75 -5.15 -18.41
N SER A 248 -4.26 -4.36 -17.48
CA SER A 248 -3.78 -3.01 -17.72
C SER A 248 -2.25 -2.99 -17.75
N THR A 249 -1.69 -2.47 -18.83
CA THR A 249 -0.25 -2.28 -18.99
C THR A 249 0.13 -0.83 -18.74
N VAL A 250 1.43 -0.57 -18.55
CA VAL A 250 1.93 0.80 -18.26
C VAL A 250 1.84 1.74 -19.46
N GLY A 251 1.64 1.19 -20.67
CA GLY A 251 1.55 1.96 -21.90
C GLY A 251 2.87 2.59 -22.37
N ASP A 252 4.01 2.28 -21.74
CA ASP A 252 5.33 2.74 -22.17
C ASP A 252 5.95 1.79 -23.21
N GLY A 253 6.98 2.25 -23.91
CA GLY A 253 7.70 1.46 -24.92
C GLY A 253 8.40 0.20 -24.41
N LYS A 254 8.36 -0.06 -23.09
CA LYS A 254 8.98 -1.22 -22.42
C LYS A 254 8.02 -2.37 -22.14
N VAL A 255 6.77 -2.26 -22.59
CA VAL A 255 5.78 -3.34 -22.45
C VAL A 255 6.16 -4.48 -23.39
N CYS A 256 6.40 -5.67 -22.83
CA CYS A 256 6.76 -6.85 -23.61
C CYS A 256 5.57 -7.40 -24.43
N THR A 257 5.86 -8.29 -25.37
CA THR A 257 4.84 -8.90 -26.25
C THR A 257 3.79 -9.71 -25.48
N ILE A 258 4.18 -10.44 -24.45
CA ILE A 258 3.28 -11.22 -23.59
C ILE A 258 2.27 -10.29 -22.92
N CYS A 259 2.74 -9.24 -22.24
CA CYS A 259 1.89 -8.29 -21.54
C CYS A 259 0.97 -7.51 -22.51
N ARG A 260 1.48 -7.16 -23.69
CA ARG A 260 0.69 -6.48 -24.73
C ARG A 260 -0.41 -7.38 -25.28
N GLY A 261 -0.13 -8.67 -25.50
CA GLY A 261 -1.12 -9.66 -25.94
C GLY A 261 -2.20 -9.89 -24.86
N ALA A 262 -1.81 -10.01 -23.60
CA ALA A 262 -2.75 -10.16 -22.50
C ALA A 262 -3.68 -8.95 -22.33
N ALA A 263 -3.19 -7.73 -22.53
CA ALA A 263 -3.98 -6.49 -22.43
C ALA A 263 -5.10 -6.36 -23.46
N GLN A 264 -5.08 -7.14 -24.52
CA GLN A 264 -6.14 -7.17 -25.54
C GLN A 264 -7.33 -8.06 -25.16
N GLN A 265 -7.22 -8.82 -24.06
CA GLN A 265 -8.17 -9.85 -23.71
C GLN A 265 -8.93 -9.49 -22.43
N VAL A 266 -10.19 -9.99 -22.36
CA VAL A 266 -11.02 -9.97 -21.16
C VAL A 266 -11.06 -11.40 -20.61
N PHE A 267 -10.89 -11.53 -19.29
CA PHE A 267 -10.84 -12.81 -18.59
C PHE A 267 -11.90 -12.87 -17.50
N ASP A 268 -12.38 -14.05 -17.19
CA ASP A 268 -13.24 -14.29 -16.02
C ASP A 268 -12.39 -14.32 -14.74
N ILE A 269 -12.88 -13.68 -13.68
CA ILE A 269 -12.19 -13.62 -12.38
C ILE A 269 -12.02 -15.02 -11.77
N LYS A 270 -13.01 -15.90 -11.94
CA LYS A 270 -12.98 -17.28 -11.43
C LYS A 270 -11.87 -18.13 -12.04
N ASP A 271 -11.49 -17.83 -13.29
CA ASP A 271 -10.51 -18.60 -14.07
C ASP A 271 -9.08 -17.97 -14.04
N ARG A 272 -8.88 -16.97 -13.17
CA ARG A 272 -7.60 -16.29 -13.10
C ARG A 272 -6.49 -17.20 -12.56
N GLN A 273 -5.36 -17.12 -13.22
CA GLN A 273 -4.14 -17.84 -12.86
C GLN A 273 -2.93 -16.90 -12.97
N PRO A 274 -2.28 -16.55 -11.85
CA PRO A 274 -1.05 -15.77 -11.87
C PRO A 274 0.02 -16.39 -12.76
N GLY A 275 0.65 -15.56 -13.60
CA GLY A 275 1.64 -16.02 -14.57
C GLY A 275 1.07 -16.48 -15.92
N VAL A 276 -0.23 -16.75 -16.00
CA VAL A 276 -0.90 -17.22 -17.22
C VAL A 276 -1.81 -16.14 -17.81
N ASN A 277 -2.84 -15.76 -17.08
CA ASN A 277 -3.80 -14.73 -17.47
C ASN A 277 -3.94 -13.60 -16.46
N PHE A 278 -3.21 -13.65 -15.33
CA PHE A 278 -3.19 -12.64 -14.28
C PHE A 278 -1.74 -12.25 -13.90
N PRO A 279 -1.47 -10.94 -13.59
CA PRO A 279 -0.11 -10.49 -13.26
C PRO A 279 0.44 -11.12 -11.95
N PRO A 280 1.77 -11.24 -11.85
CA PRO A 280 2.79 -10.94 -12.86
C PRO A 280 2.97 -12.08 -13.86
N PHE A 281 3.17 -11.77 -15.15
CA PHE A 281 3.40 -12.77 -16.20
C PHE A 281 4.85 -13.25 -16.29
N HIS A 282 5.77 -12.47 -15.81
CA HIS A 282 7.22 -12.72 -15.85
C HIS A 282 7.94 -11.89 -14.77
N ALA A 283 9.20 -12.17 -14.54
CA ALA A 283 10.05 -11.34 -13.68
C ALA A 283 10.05 -9.87 -14.17
N TRP A 284 9.99 -8.91 -13.24
CA TRP A 284 9.89 -7.48 -13.53
C TRP A 284 8.59 -7.05 -14.23
N CYS A 285 7.55 -7.86 -14.17
CA CYS A 285 6.25 -7.50 -14.72
C CYS A 285 5.68 -6.30 -13.97
N ARG A 286 5.15 -5.31 -14.73
CA ARG A 286 4.56 -4.09 -14.19
C ARG A 286 3.07 -3.97 -14.52
N CYS A 287 2.46 -5.07 -14.96
CA CYS A 287 1.05 -5.11 -15.29
C CYS A 287 0.19 -5.11 -14.04
N THR A 288 -1.02 -4.61 -14.19
CA THR A 288 -2.10 -4.68 -13.22
C THR A 288 -3.38 -5.09 -13.93
N PHE A 289 -4.54 -4.94 -13.30
CA PHE A 289 -5.81 -5.27 -13.93
C PHE A 289 -6.83 -4.14 -13.74
N THR A 290 -7.85 -4.15 -14.57
CA THR A 290 -9.05 -3.32 -14.43
C THR A 290 -10.27 -4.21 -14.49
N ILE A 291 -11.29 -3.91 -13.70
CA ILE A 291 -12.56 -4.62 -13.74
C ILE A 291 -13.33 -4.21 -15.02
N VAL A 292 -13.99 -5.18 -15.64
CA VAL A 292 -14.84 -4.98 -16.81
C VAL A 292 -16.27 -5.30 -16.42
N VAL A 293 -17.16 -4.36 -16.65
CA VAL A 293 -18.62 -4.52 -16.51
C VAL A 293 -19.26 -4.00 -17.79
N ASP A 294 -20.02 -4.85 -18.45
CA ASP A 294 -20.61 -4.54 -19.75
C ASP A 294 -21.80 -3.55 -19.61
N ASP A 295 -22.57 -3.67 -18.53
CA ASP A 295 -23.73 -2.83 -18.22
C ASP A 295 -23.79 -2.62 -16.70
N TRP A 296 -23.51 -1.39 -16.26
CA TRP A 296 -23.45 -1.04 -14.84
C TRP A 296 -24.81 -0.99 -14.17
N ASP A 297 -25.82 -0.53 -14.86
CA ASP A 297 -27.17 -0.42 -14.29
C ASP A 297 -27.75 -1.82 -14.07
N LYS A 298 -27.60 -2.71 -15.06
CA LYS A 298 -27.98 -4.11 -14.94
C LYS A 298 -27.19 -4.83 -13.85
N TRP A 299 -25.87 -4.59 -13.77
CA TRP A 299 -25.02 -5.19 -12.74
C TRP A 299 -25.46 -4.76 -11.34
N LEU A 300 -25.82 -3.48 -11.16
CA LEU A 300 -26.30 -2.95 -9.88
C LEU A 300 -27.62 -3.61 -9.48
N ASP A 301 -28.59 -3.69 -10.40
CA ASP A 301 -29.87 -4.35 -10.16
C ASP A 301 -29.69 -5.82 -9.76
N ASP A 302 -28.80 -6.55 -10.46
CA ASP A 302 -28.50 -7.94 -10.16
C ASP A 302 -27.72 -8.10 -8.84
N TYR A 303 -26.86 -7.16 -8.52
CA TYR A 303 -26.15 -7.11 -7.24
C TYR A 303 -27.11 -6.86 -6.08
N GLU A 304 -28.03 -5.90 -6.19
CA GLU A 304 -29.07 -5.63 -5.20
C GLU A 304 -29.99 -6.84 -5.02
N LYS A 305 -30.44 -7.49 -6.10
CA LYS A 305 -31.28 -8.71 -6.03
C LYS A 305 -30.57 -9.87 -5.33
N ARG A 306 -29.31 -10.11 -5.64
CA ARG A 306 -28.51 -11.19 -5.00
C ARG A 306 -28.32 -10.97 -3.50
N HIS A 307 -28.35 -9.74 -3.06
CA HIS A 307 -28.04 -9.34 -1.68
C HIS A 307 -29.27 -8.91 -0.88
N SER A 308 -30.46 -8.83 -1.51
CA SER A 308 -31.72 -8.42 -0.86
C SER A 308 -32.37 -9.50 0.02
N ASN A 309 -31.99 -10.76 -0.11
CA ASN A 309 -32.61 -11.89 0.64
C ASN A 309 -31.89 -12.18 1.97
N GLY A 310 -31.98 -11.28 2.96
CA GLY A 310 -31.48 -11.53 4.32
C GLY A 310 -29.95 -11.52 4.51
N GLN A 311 -29.17 -11.49 3.42
CA GLN A 311 -27.74 -11.20 3.45
C GLN A 311 -27.45 -9.70 3.30
N THR A 312 -28.46 -8.89 3.03
CA THR A 312 -28.40 -7.43 2.92
C THR A 312 -27.83 -6.78 4.17
N GLU A 313 -28.06 -7.35 5.34
CA GLU A 313 -27.47 -6.85 6.57
C GLU A 313 -25.95 -7.06 6.61
N LYS A 314 -25.45 -8.16 6.07
CA LYS A 314 -24.00 -8.42 5.98
C LYS A 314 -23.33 -7.62 4.87
N VAL A 315 -24.00 -7.37 3.76
CA VAL A 315 -23.47 -6.59 2.63
C VAL A 315 -23.74 -5.12 2.83
N ALA A 316 -24.93 -4.72 3.30
CA ALA A 316 -25.16 -3.37 3.80
C ALA A 316 -24.25 -3.05 4.98
N ASN A 317 -23.91 -4.01 5.83
CA ASN A 317 -22.86 -3.87 6.82
C ASN A 317 -21.45 -3.79 6.18
N ARG A 318 -21.21 -4.36 5.03
CA ARG A 318 -19.97 -4.22 4.25
C ARG A 318 -19.90 -2.88 3.49
N PHE A 319 -21.01 -2.35 3.01
CA PHE A 319 -21.10 -1.00 2.45
C PHE A 319 -21.18 0.09 3.52
N ARG A 320 -21.32 -0.30 4.76
CA ARG A 320 -21.55 0.59 5.90
C ARG A 320 -20.29 1.11 6.54
N ASP A 321 -19.06 0.60 6.25
CA ASP A 321 -17.80 1.14 6.77
C ASP A 321 -17.15 2.15 5.81
N GLY A 322 -18.03 2.83 5.05
CA GLY A 322 -17.62 3.84 4.11
C GLY A 322 -16.71 4.85 4.74
N LYS A 323 -15.52 4.90 4.25
CA LYS A 323 -14.71 6.08 4.28
C LYS A 323 -14.59 6.62 2.91
N GLU A 324 -14.39 7.90 2.91
CA GLU A 324 -14.09 8.62 1.70
C GLU A 324 -13.13 7.82 0.86
N LEU A 325 -13.65 7.31 -0.23
CA LEU A 325 -12.84 6.75 -1.28
C LEU A 325 -11.86 7.83 -1.68
N GLY A 326 -10.62 7.49 -1.79
CA GLY A 326 -9.61 8.40 -2.30
C GLY A 326 -10.20 9.13 -3.47
N LYS A 327 -10.38 10.41 -3.29
CA LYS A 327 -11.09 11.26 -4.22
C LYS A 327 -10.56 11.04 -5.62
N TYR A 328 -11.44 11.05 -6.56
CA TYR A 328 -11.18 11.30 -7.96
C TYR A 328 -10.38 12.62 -8.07
N ASN A 329 -9.15 12.61 -7.59
CA ASN A 329 -8.30 13.76 -7.60
C ASN A 329 -6.83 13.41 -7.43
N SER A 330 -6.22 13.22 -8.57
CA SER A 330 -4.85 13.67 -8.72
C SER A 330 -4.88 15.20 -8.83
N GLY A 331 -3.76 15.86 -8.60
CA GLY A 331 -3.63 17.29 -8.83
C GLY A 331 -4.02 17.80 -10.23
N VAL A 332 -4.60 16.97 -11.10
CA VAL A 332 -5.15 17.29 -12.41
C VAL A 332 -6.58 17.82 -12.34
N ASN A 333 -7.35 17.47 -11.30
CA ASN A 333 -8.77 17.84 -11.17
C ASN A 333 -9.03 18.75 -9.96
N ARG A 334 -8.09 19.59 -9.63
CA ARG A 334 -8.22 20.59 -8.56
C ARG A 334 -8.81 21.89 -9.11
N ILE A 335 -9.71 22.50 -8.36
CA ILE A 335 -10.15 23.88 -8.57
C ILE A 335 -9.30 24.78 -7.66
N GLY A 336 -8.51 25.67 -8.23
CA GLY A 336 -7.63 26.56 -7.47
C GLY A 336 -6.40 25.86 -6.85
N THR A 337 -6.02 26.29 -5.64
CA THR A 337 -4.86 25.77 -4.90
C THR A 337 -5.29 25.00 -3.65
N ASN A 338 -4.38 24.23 -3.04
CA ASN A 338 -4.62 23.59 -1.73
C ASN A 338 -4.26 24.53 -0.54
N GLU A 339 -3.89 25.75 -0.79
CA GLU A 339 -3.69 26.75 0.26
C GLU A 339 -5.03 27.33 0.71
N VAL A 340 -5.22 27.39 2.01
CA VAL A 340 -6.42 27.97 2.62
C VAL A 340 -6.22 29.48 2.78
N LYS A 341 -7.19 30.26 2.35
CA LYS A 341 -7.23 31.70 2.60
C LYS A 341 -7.57 31.97 4.07
N LEU A 342 -6.56 31.94 4.94
CA LEU A 342 -6.72 31.99 6.39
C LEU A 342 -7.49 33.25 6.86
N ASP A 343 -7.32 34.37 6.19
CA ASP A 343 -8.06 35.62 6.52
C ASP A 343 -9.54 35.48 6.19
N TYR A 344 -9.86 34.77 5.09
CA TYR A 344 -11.26 34.52 4.72
C TYR A 344 -11.96 33.57 5.70
N ILE A 345 -11.34 32.50 6.11
CA ILE A 345 -11.96 31.57 7.08
C ILE A 345 -12.14 32.17 8.48
N LYS A 346 -11.44 33.26 8.81
CA LYS A 346 -11.63 34.06 10.02
C LYS A 346 -12.67 35.18 9.85
N SER A 347 -13.10 35.44 8.63
CA SER A 347 -14.04 36.52 8.33
C SER A 347 -15.44 36.29 8.90
N ARG A 348 -16.23 37.38 8.98
CA ARG A 348 -17.65 37.31 9.34
C ARG A 348 -18.46 36.54 8.29
N GLU A 349 -18.10 36.71 7.02
CA GLU A 349 -18.76 36.03 5.91
C GLU A 349 -18.67 34.52 6.03
N PHE A 350 -17.47 33.97 6.24
CA PHE A 350 -17.28 32.53 6.44
C PHE A 350 -18.03 32.04 7.68
N ARG A 351 -18.00 32.78 8.78
CA ARG A 351 -18.76 32.42 10.00
C ARG A 351 -20.25 32.33 9.76
N ASN A 352 -20.79 33.26 8.98
CA ASN A 352 -22.22 33.33 8.69
C ASN A 352 -22.72 32.09 7.90
N LYS A 353 -21.86 31.44 7.13
CA LYS A 353 -22.20 30.17 6.44
C LYS A 353 -22.68 29.07 7.41
N PHE A 354 -22.21 29.06 8.64
CA PHE A 354 -22.58 28.05 9.63
C PHE A 354 -23.80 28.41 10.48
N SER A 355 -24.22 29.67 10.49
CA SER A 355 -25.25 30.16 11.42
C SER A 355 -26.63 29.52 11.28
N ARG A 356 -26.91 28.89 10.13
CA ARG A 356 -28.22 28.31 9.78
C ARG A 356 -28.16 26.88 9.23
N ILE A 357 -27.06 26.15 9.48
CA ILE A 357 -26.95 24.75 9.09
C ILE A 357 -27.95 23.90 9.87
N THR A 358 -28.07 24.19 11.18
CA THR A 358 -29.06 23.56 12.07
C THR A 358 -29.84 24.61 12.84
N ASN A 359 -30.88 24.19 13.55
CA ASN A 359 -31.64 25.06 14.46
C ASN A 359 -30.93 25.29 15.79
N SER A 360 -29.80 24.60 16.07
CA SER A 360 -29.05 24.72 17.31
C SER A 360 -27.84 25.62 17.14
N THR A 361 -27.81 26.74 17.87
CA THR A 361 -26.66 27.65 17.86
C THR A 361 -25.38 26.95 18.30
N SER A 362 -25.44 26.10 19.33
CA SER A 362 -24.27 25.36 19.84
C SER A 362 -23.69 24.39 18.82
N VAL A 363 -24.55 23.68 18.07
CA VAL A 363 -24.11 22.76 17.01
C VAL A 363 -23.49 23.56 15.86
N ASN A 364 -24.12 24.68 15.48
CA ASN A 364 -23.59 25.56 14.43
C ASN A 364 -22.22 26.17 14.78
N GLU A 365 -22.02 26.52 16.04
CA GLU A 365 -20.73 27.00 16.55
C GLU A 365 -19.67 25.88 16.55
N SER A 366 -20.04 24.67 16.96
CA SER A 366 -19.17 23.51 16.89
C SER A 366 -18.73 23.20 15.45
N LEU A 367 -19.68 23.18 14.50
CA LEU A 367 -19.39 22.98 13.07
C LEU A 367 -18.42 24.03 12.55
N ARG A 368 -18.64 25.31 12.86
CA ARG A 368 -17.74 26.39 12.47
C ARG A 368 -16.33 26.20 13.06
N ASN A 369 -16.25 25.89 14.35
CA ASN A 369 -14.98 25.76 15.05
C ASN A 369 -14.17 24.58 14.48
N TYR A 370 -14.83 23.45 14.22
CA TYR A 370 -14.16 22.28 13.64
C TYR A 370 -13.80 22.50 12.18
N ALA A 371 -14.65 23.15 11.37
CA ALA A 371 -14.31 23.55 10.01
C ALA A 371 -13.06 24.45 9.97
N THR A 372 -13.01 25.44 10.84
CA THR A 372 -11.86 26.36 10.95
C THR A 372 -10.60 25.61 11.38
N ALA A 373 -10.71 24.69 12.35
CA ALA A 373 -9.59 23.87 12.83
C ALA A 373 -9.03 22.97 11.72
N ILE A 374 -9.92 22.28 11.00
CA ILE A 374 -9.56 21.42 9.86
C ILE A 374 -8.83 22.23 8.77
N LEU A 375 -9.43 23.33 8.33
CA LEU A 375 -8.85 24.15 7.26
C LEU A 375 -7.51 24.78 7.68
N THR A 376 -7.38 25.22 8.94
CA THR A 376 -6.12 25.76 9.45
C THR A 376 -5.02 24.67 9.48
N HIS A 377 -5.38 23.45 9.90
CA HIS A 377 -4.45 22.34 9.97
C HIS A 377 -4.02 21.83 8.58
N ARG A 378 -4.91 21.91 7.59
CA ARG A 378 -4.71 21.31 6.26
C ARG A 378 -4.24 22.27 5.17
N SER A 379 -4.07 23.55 5.48
CA SER A 379 -3.58 24.52 4.51
C SER A 379 -2.26 24.09 3.87
N GLY A 380 -2.19 24.12 2.53
CA GLY A 380 -1.00 23.72 1.77
C GLY A 380 -0.75 22.22 1.71
N THR A 381 -1.65 21.38 2.23
CA THR A 381 -1.53 19.91 2.16
C THR A 381 -2.63 19.29 1.29
N ASP A 382 -2.41 18.07 0.81
CA ASP A 382 -3.42 17.28 0.11
C ASP A 382 -4.14 16.30 1.06
N GLY A 383 -3.89 16.41 2.36
CA GLY A 383 -4.49 15.56 3.37
C GLY A 383 -5.88 16.04 3.81
N GLU A 384 -6.64 15.13 4.41
CA GLU A 384 -7.96 15.40 4.95
C GLU A 384 -8.06 15.08 6.42
N ASP A 385 -8.87 15.86 7.12
CA ASP A 385 -9.30 15.56 8.48
C ASP A 385 -10.80 15.28 8.49
N LEU A 386 -11.23 14.39 9.38
CA LEU A 386 -12.63 14.10 9.64
C LEU A 386 -12.91 14.23 11.14
N TYR A 387 -13.93 15.03 11.45
CA TYR A 387 -14.51 15.11 12.77
C TYR A 387 -15.95 14.62 12.72
N ILE A 388 -16.36 13.79 13.67
CA ILE A 388 -17.74 13.34 13.83
C ILE A 388 -18.25 13.94 15.14
N ILE A 389 -19.38 14.62 15.05
CA ILE A 389 -19.99 15.29 16.20
C ILE A 389 -21.41 14.81 16.41
N ASN A 390 -21.91 14.96 17.63
CA ASN A 390 -23.32 14.74 17.95
C ASN A 390 -24.18 15.85 17.36
N SER A 391 -25.20 15.50 16.56
CA SER A 391 -26.06 16.45 15.87
C SER A 391 -26.99 17.27 16.76
N LYS A 392 -27.15 16.85 18.04
CA LYS A 392 -27.99 17.55 19.02
C LYS A 392 -27.20 18.46 19.95
N THR A 393 -25.99 18.04 20.32
CA THR A 393 -25.17 18.77 21.32
C THR A 393 -23.98 19.50 20.73
N GLY A 394 -23.50 19.09 19.54
CA GLY A 394 -22.26 19.58 18.96
C GLY A 394 -20.99 18.98 19.58
N GLU A 395 -21.15 18.01 20.50
CA GLU A 395 -20.04 17.33 21.14
C GLU A 395 -19.23 16.50 20.13
N LEU A 396 -17.90 16.55 20.26
CA LEU A 396 -16.99 15.76 19.42
C LEU A 396 -17.02 14.29 19.85
N LEU A 397 -17.44 13.41 18.93
CA LEU A 397 -17.49 11.96 19.12
C LEU A 397 -16.24 11.25 18.59
N LEU A 398 -15.66 11.77 17.51
CA LEU A 398 -14.47 11.18 16.89
C LEU A 398 -13.68 12.26 16.13
N ARG A 399 -12.36 12.20 16.27
CA ARG A 399 -11.42 12.99 15.46
C ARG A 399 -10.45 12.08 14.75
N LYS A 400 -10.31 12.26 13.45
CA LYS A 400 -9.35 11.54 12.60
C LYS A 400 -8.56 12.51 11.75
N ILE A 401 -7.27 12.22 11.65
CA ILE A 401 -6.29 13.01 10.91
C ILE A 401 -5.59 12.06 9.93
N SER A 402 -5.57 12.39 8.64
CA SER A 402 -4.79 11.63 7.66
C SER A 402 -3.34 12.11 7.61
N GLY A 403 -2.47 11.40 6.88
CA GLY A 403 -1.14 11.90 6.51
C GLY A 403 -1.22 13.14 5.61
N THR A 404 -0.12 13.86 5.44
CA THR A 404 -0.07 15.10 4.64
C THR A 404 -0.37 14.87 3.15
N ASP A 405 -0.08 13.68 2.65
CA ASP A 405 -0.25 13.28 1.25
C ASP A 405 -1.37 12.23 1.08
N GLU A 406 -2.19 12.01 2.11
CA GLU A 406 -3.26 11.02 2.11
C GLU A 406 -4.60 11.71 1.85
N LEU A 407 -5.13 11.49 0.65
CA LEU A 407 -6.51 11.83 0.33
C LEU A 407 -7.45 10.91 1.11
N GLY A 408 -8.34 11.50 1.90
CA GLY A 408 -9.34 10.80 2.72
C GLY A 408 -8.83 10.33 4.09
N VAL A 409 -9.77 10.06 4.98
CA VAL A 409 -9.54 9.78 6.40
C VAL A 409 -9.96 8.38 6.80
N ALA A 410 -9.10 7.67 7.55
CA ALA A 410 -9.37 6.31 8.00
C ALA A 410 -10.16 6.27 9.33
N VAL A 411 -11.42 5.74 9.38
CA VAL A 411 -12.17 5.31 10.58
C VAL A 411 -12.23 3.79 10.61
N THR A 412 -11.89 3.13 11.67
CA THR A 412 -11.93 1.67 11.73
C THR A 412 -13.37 1.17 11.85
N ALA A 413 -13.61 -0.08 11.39
CA ALA A 413 -14.92 -0.71 11.53
C ALA A 413 -15.39 -0.74 12.99
N LYS A 414 -14.47 -0.98 13.93
CA LYS A 414 -14.78 -0.98 15.37
C LYS A 414 -15.30 0.39 15.82
N GLU A 415 -14.58 1.46 15.52
CA GLU A 415 -14.98 2.82 15.90
C GLU A 415 -16.34 3.21 15.34
N ILE A 416 -16.59 2.88 14.05
CA ILE A 416 -17.87 3.26 13.47
C ILE A 416 -19.03 2.41 13.99
N ASN A 417 -18.84 1.13 14.25
CA ASN A 417 -19.86 0.28 14.83
C ASN A 417 -20.22 0.71 16.26
N GLU A 418 -19.24 1.11 17.06
CA GLU A 418 -19.47 1.68 18.40
C GLU A 418 -20.27 2.98 18.32
N LEU A 419 -19.92 3.88 17.41
CA LEU A 419 -20.62 5.14 17.22
C LEU A 419 -22.05 4.93 16.69
N ARG A 420 -22.24 4.04 15.73
CA ARG A 420 -23.57 3.70 15.19
C ARG A 420 -24.47 3.07 16.24
N GLY A 421 -23.94 2.19 17.06
CA GLY A 421 -24.71 1.57 18.14
C GLY A 421 -25.32 2.59 19.11
N LYS A 422 -24.66 3.74 19.28
CA LYS A 422 -25.10 4.80 20.21
C LYS A 422 -25.78 5.98 19.54
N TYR A 423 -25.35 6.36 18.32
CA TYR A 423 -25.67 7.65 17.72
C TYR A 423 -26.19 7.56 16.27
N PHE A 424 -26.72 6.41 15.84
CA PHE A 424 -27.26 6.27 14.48
C PHE A 424 -28.31 7.34 14.18
N GLY A 425 -28.15 8.05 13.05
CA GLY A 425 -29.03 9.17 12.68
C GLY A 425 -28.86 10.43 13.54
N GLN A 426 -27.86 10.46 14.45
CA GLN A 426 -27.59 11.59 15.35
C GLN A 426 -26.13 12.06 15.24
N MET A 427 -25.45 11.78 14.13
CA MET A 427 -24.08 12.20 13.89
C MET A 427 -24.00 13.17 12.71
N ILE A 428 -23.08 14.12 12.78
CA ILE A 428 -22.67 14.95 11.66
C ILE A 428 -21.19 14.69 11.41
N GLY A 429 -20.83 14.24 10.21
CA GLY A 429 -19.44 14.16 9.77
C GLY A 429 -19.01 15.47 9.13
N ILE A 430 -17.90 16.06 9.58
CA ILE A 430 -17.31 17.24 8.96
C ILE A 430 -15.88 16.94 8.49
N HIS A 431 -15.56 17.27 7.24
CA HIS A 431 -14.25 17.04 6.63
C HIS A 431 -13.90 18.12 5.59
N ASN A 432 -12.65 18.14 5.13
CA ASN A 432 -12.20 19.08 4.09
C ASN A 432 -11.94 18.40 2.76
N HIS A 433 -12.14 19.15 1.69
CA HIS A 433 -11.70 18.82 0.33
C HIS A 433 -10.54 19.73 -0.10
N PRO A 434 -9.29 19.25 -0.10
CA PRO A 434 -8.13 20.05 -0.53
C PRO A 434 -8.14 20.36 -2.02
N THR A 435 -8.98 19.70 -2.78
CA THR A 435 -9.15 19.85 -4.22
C THR A 435 -10.22 20.83 -4.63
N ASN A 436 -10.96 21.38 -3.66
CA ASN A 436 -12.03 22.35 -3.85
C ASN A 436 -13.22 21.91 -4.71
N ILE A 437 -13.38 20.61 -4.93
CA ILE A 437 -14.54 20.08 -5.66
C ILE A 437 -15.74 19.84 -4.75
N TYR A 438 -16.88 19.55 -5.36
CA TYR A 438 -18.15 19.20 -4.71
C TYR A 438 -18.08 17.91 -3.89
N PRO A 439 -19.08 17.62 -3.02
CA PRO A 439 -19.22 16.29 -2.44
C PRO A 439 -19.21 15.19 -3.50
N THR A 440 -18.54 14.09 -3.23
CA THR A 440 -18.32 12.96 -4.14
C THR A 440 -19.22 11.78 -3.81
N GLY A 441 -19.29 10.80 -4.69
CA GLY A 441 -20.01 9.56 -4.43
C GLY A 441 -19.60 8.88 -3.13
N SER A 442 -18.33 9.04 -2.73
CA SER A 442 -17.78 8.53 -1.47
C SER A 442 -18.35 9.19 -0.24
N ASP A 443 -18.60 10.50 -0.31
CA ASP A 443 -19.13 11.27 0.80
C ASP A 443 -20.57 10.80 1.12
N PHE A 444 -21.39 10.63 0.07
CA PHE A 444 -22.75 10.14 0.23
C PHE A 444 -22.79 8.69 0.75
N ALA A 445 -21.98 7.82 0.19
CA ALA A 445 -21.90 6.43 0.65
C ALA A 445 -21.41 6.35 2.10
N ALA A 446 -20.41 7.14 2.46
CA ALA A 446 -19.91 7.23 3.82
C ALA A 446 -20.98 7.75 4.80
N ALA A 447 -21.73 8.79 4.42
CA ALA A 447 -22.82 9.33 5.24
C ALA A 447 -23.91 8.29 5.51
N GLY A 448 -24.35 7.59 4.48
CA GLY A 448 -25.35 6.52 4.60
C GLY A 448 -24.86 5.38 5.49
N TYR A 449 -23.66 4.91 5.23
CA TYR A 449 -23.07 3.83 5.99
C TYR A 449 -22.82 4.17 7.47
N ARG A 450 -22.20 5.32 7.73
CA ARG A 450 -21.92 5.75 9.10
C ARG A 450 -23.19 6.14 9.87
N GLY A 451 -24.32 6.26 9.17
CA GLY A 451 -25.59 6.65 9.76
C GLY A 451 -25.58 8.11 10.21
N TYR A 452 -25.04 8.99 9.37
CA TYR A 452 -25.07 10.44 9.62
C TYR A 452 -26.50 10.99 9.54
N ALA A 453 -26.82 11.99 10.35
CA ALA A 453 -27.97 12.84 10.11
C ALA A 453 -27.77 13.63 8.81
N PHE A 454 -26.55 14.14 8.60
CA PHE A 454 -26.05 14.73 7.36
C PHE A 454 -24.52 14.90 7.46
N GLY A 455 -23.89 15.16 6.33
CA GLY A 455 -22.47 15.52 6.28
C GLY A 455 -22.24 17.01 6.01
N VAL A 456 -21.10 17.52 6.44
CA VAL A 456 -20.61 18.88 6.12
C VAL A 456 -19.23 18.74 5.49
N MET A 457 -19.04 19.35 4.34
CA MET A 457 -17.76 19.38 3.65
C MET A 457 -17.33 20.83 3.44
N VAL A 458 -16.05 21.12 3.70
CA VAL A 458 -15.46 22.45 3.51
C VAL A 458 -14.28 22.38 2.56
N THR A 459 -14.20 23.28 1.60
CA THR A 459 -13.08 23.35 0.67
C THR A 459 -11.99 24.30 1.19
N HIS A 460 -10.77 24.16 0.69
CA HIS A 460 -9.67 25.06 1.02
C HIS A 460 -9.91 26.51 0.51
N GLU A 461 -10.77 26.66 -0.49
CA GLU A 461 -11.25 28.00 -0.91
C GLU A 461 -12.37 28.57 -0.02
N GLY A 462 -12.83 27.81 0.99
CA GLY A 462 -13.84 28.25 1.94
C GLY A 462 -15.28 28.09 1.46
N ARG A 463 -15.54 27.24 0.46
CA ARG A 463 -16.91 26.79 0.16
C ARG A 463 -17.37 25.82 1.26
N VAL A 464 -18.64 25.82 1.56
CA VAL A 464 -19.24 24.93 2.57
C VAL A 464 -20.42 24.23 1.94
N PHE A 465 -20.45 22.91 2.06
CA PHE A 465 -21.54 22.08 1.56
C PHE A 465 -22.14 21.26 2.70
N THR A 466 -23.45 21.10 2.67
CA THR A 466 -24.14 20.04 3.41
C THR A 466 -24.59 18.99 2.42
N TYR A 467 -24.56 17.73 2.84
CA TYR A 467 -24.97 16.62 1.99
C TYR A 467 -25.59 15.48 2.82
N ASN A 468 -26.46 14.71 2.21
CA ASN A 468 -27.10 13.59 2.85
C ASN A 468 -27.16 12.38 1.90
N ALA A 469 -27.00 11.20 2.45
CA ALA A 469 -27.20 9.96 1.72
C ALA A 469 -28.67 9.87 1.25
N GLY A 470 -28.86 9.32 0.08
CA GLY A 470 -30.18 9.01 -0.43
C GLY A 470 -30.82 7.80 0.24
N ASN A 471 -32.01 7.49 -0.19
CA ASN A 471 -32.76 6.32 0.25
C ASN A 471 -32.36 5.02 -0.50
N LYS A 472 -31.60 5.14 -1.57
CA LYS A 472 -31.05 4.03 -2.34
C LYS A 472 -29.54 4.01 -2.21
N PRO A 473 -28.95 2.89 -1.78
CA PRO A 473 -27.49 2.75 -1.78
C PRO A 473 -26.97 2.68 -3.22
N PHE A 474 -25.79 3.23 -3.46
CA PHE A 474 -25.08 3.09 -4.73
C PHE A 474 -23.57 2.93 -4.49
N LEU A 475 -22.89 2.36 -5.46
CA LEU A 475 -21.43 2.30 -5.44
C LEU A 475 -20.87 3.69 -5.75
N PRO A 476 -19.98 4.25 -4.93
CA PRO A 476 -19.34 5.55 -5.17
C PRO A 476 -18.82 5.71 -6.59
N ARG A 477 -18.30 4.63 -7.15
CA ARG A 477 -17.78 4.58 -8.50
C ARG A 477 -18.82 4.94 -9.59
N LEU A 478 -20.08 4.62 -9.41
CA LEU A 478 -21.12 5.00 -10.39
C LEU A 478 -21.21 6.52 -10.52
N PHE A 479 -21.01 7.21 -9.41
CA PHE A 479 -20.94 8.66 -9.41
C PHE A 479 -19.69 9.15 -10.16
N ASP A 480 -18.54 8.57 -9.88
CA ASP A 480 -17.26 8.96 -10.50
C ASP A 480 -17.30 8.70 -12.02
N GLU A 481 -17.82 7.57 -12.45
CA GLU A 481 -18.03 7.28 -13.89
C GLU A 481 -19.03 8.24 -14.55
N ARG A 482 -20.04 8.70 -13.82
CA ARG A 482 -20.97 9.69 -14.33
C ARG A 482 -20.26 11.04 -14.52
N VAL A 483 -19.37 11.42 -13.62
CA VAL A 483 -18.53 12.61 -13.78
C VAL A 483 -17.60 12.45 -14.99
N ASP A 484 -16.92 11.32 -15.12
CA ASP A 484 -16.03 11.01 -16.25
C ASP A 484 -16.77 11.10 -17.59
N LYS A 485 -17.93 10.50 -17.68
CA LYS A 485 -18.78 10.58 -18.87
C LYS A 485 -19.02 12.01 -19.33
N TYR A 486 -19.12 12.96 -18.40
CA TYR A 486 -19.36 14.35 -18.74
C TYR A 486 -18.10 15.16 -19.00
N VAL A 487 -16.97 14.73 -18.46
CA VAL A 487 -15.65 15.31 -18.78
C VAL A 487 -15.19 14.86 -20.17
N ASP A 488 -15.45 13.60 -20.53
CA ASP A 488 -15.04 13.01 -21.80
C ASP A 488 -15.94 13.45 -22.99
N ALA A 489 -15.45 13.17 -24.20
CA ALA A 489 -16.25 13.35 -25.43
C ALA A 489 -17.50 12.46 -25.40
N PRO A 490 -18.64 12.90 -25.92
CA PRO A 490 -18.84 14.14 -26.66
C PRO A 490 -19.16 15.39 -25.81
N TYR A 491 -19.27 15.26 -24.49
CA TYR A 491 -19.75 16.33 -23.62
C TYR A 491 -18.68 17.40 -23.34
N ASN A 492 -17.43 17.00 -23.08
CA ASN A 492 -16.28 17.89 -22.84
C ASN A 492 -16.56 19.02 -21.81
N LEU A 493 -17.28 18.70 -20.73
CA LEU A 493 -17.56 19.67 -19.69
C LEU A 493 -16.32 19.90 -18.80
N SER A 494 -16.23 21.08 -18.19
CA SER A 494 -15.27 21.27 -17.08
C SER A 494 -15.61 20.32 -15.93
N ILE A 495 -14.61 19.93 -15.14
CA ILE A 495 -14.80 19.02 -14.01
C ILE A 495 -15.90 19.53 -13.05
N GLU A 496 -15.98 20.82 -12.81
CA GLU A 496 -16.99 21.42 -11.97
C GLU A 496 -18.41 21.22 -12.51
N LYS A 497 -18.63 21.50 -13.81
CA LYS A 497 -19.92 21.30 -14.48
C LYS A 497 -20.28 19.82 -14.58
N ALA A 498 -19.30 18.95 -14.78
CA ALA A 498 -19.49 17.52 -14.82
C ALA A 498 -19.97 16.97 -13.46
N HIS A 499 -19.33 17.39 -12.37
CA HIS A 499 -19.77 17.07 -11.01
C HIS A 499 -21.18 17.58 -10.71
N GLU A 500 -21.45 18.85 -10.99
CA GLU A 500 -22.78 19.43 -10.75
C GLU A 500 -23.88 18.67 -11.51
N ARG A 501 -23.59 18.25 -12.73
CA ARG A 501 -24.53 17.46 -13.54
C ARG A 501 -24.73 16.06 -12.97
N ALA A 502 -23.65 15.39 -12.58
CA ALA A 502 -23.73 14.08 -11.95
C ALA A 502 -24.53 14.15 -10.64
N LEU A 503 -24.29 15.16 -9.80
CA LEU A 503 -25.05 15.36 -8.56
C LEU A 503 -26.54 15.53 -8.81
N LYS A 504 -26.96 16.30 -9.80
CA LYS A 504 -28.37 16.50 -10.16
C LYS A 504 -29.03 15.21 -10.68
N GLU A 505 -28.29 14.35 -11.36
CA GLU A 505 -28.80 13.05 -11.79
C GLU A 505 -28.93 12.11 -10.60
N PHE A 506 -27.94 12.04 -9.72
CA PHE A 506 -27.96 11.20 -8.52
C PHE A 506 -29.02 11.64 -7.50
N GLU A 507 -29.36 12.93 -7.42
CA GLU A 507 -30.54 13.38 -6.66
C GLU A 507 -31.82 12.69 -7.14
N LYS A 508 -32.01 12.58 -8.46
CA LYS A 508 -33.19 11.94 -9.05
C LYS A 508 -33.17 10.41 -8.95
N GLU A 509 -32.02 9.81 -9.19
CA GLU A 509 -31.87 8.36 -9.29
C GLU A 509 -31.77 7.69 -7.91
N TYR A 510 -31.03 8.30 -6.99
CA TYR A 510 -30.66 7.72 -5.68
C TYR A 510 -31.21 8.49 -4.49
N GLY A 511 -31.81 9.66 -4.71
CA GLY A 511 -32.41 10.49 -3.65
C GLY A 511 -31.39 11.16 -2.74
N ILE A 512 -30.13 11.31 -3.18
CA ILE A 512 -29.14 12.09 -2.43
C ILE A 512 -29.60 13.55 -2.36
N THR A 513 -29.14 14.29 -1.35
CA THR A 513 -29.34 15.73 -1.29
C THR A 513 -28.02 16.42 -1.01
N TRP A 514 -27.84 17.59 -1.58
CA TRP A 514 -26.65 18.42 -1.34
C TRP A 514 -27.01 19.90 -1.50
N LYS A 515 -26.29 20.76 -0.81
CA LYS A 515 -26.49 22.20 -0.88
C LYS A 515 -25.19 22.93 -0.56
N GLU A 516 -24.83 23.90 -1.40
CA GLU A 516 -23.81 24.87 -1.07
C GLU A 516 -24.39 25.95 -0.14
N ILE A 517 -23.72 26.20 0.97
CA ILE A 517 -24.13 27.22 1.95
C ILE A 517 -23.44 28.54 1.59
N THR A 518 -24.23 29.51 1.16
CA THR A 518 -23.78 30.85 0.86
C THR A 518 -23.87 31.75 2.11
N GLY A 519 -22.90 32.66 2.29
CA GLY A 519 -22.88 33.59 3.43
C GLY A 519 -23.87 34.78 3.32
N ASN A 520 -24.55 34.93 2.18
CA ASN A 520 -25.48 36.04 1.97
C ASN A 520 -26.87 35.65 2.50
N SER A 521 -27.40 36.50 3.40
CA SER A 521 -28.80 36.56 3.70
C SER A 521 -29.53 37.06 2.44
N SER A 522 -30.17 36.15 1.69
CA SER A 522 -31.31 36.61 0.90
C SER A 522 -32.35 37.10 1.91
N THR A 523 -32.50 38.37 1.95
CA THR A 523 -33.61 39.09 2.61
C THR A 523 -34.94 38.50 2.17
#